data_d92e872015c6cae40d585378a4c3c574
#
_entry.id   d92e872015c6cae40d585378a4c3c574
#
_cell.length_a   1.000
_cell.length_b   1.000
_cell.length_c   1.000
_cell.angle_alpha   90.00
_cell.angle_beta   90.00
_cell.angle_gamma   90.00
#
_symmetry.space_group_name_H-M   'P 1'
#
loop_
_entity.id
_entity.type
_entity.pdbx_description
1 polymer ?
#
loop_
_entity_poly.entity_id
_entity_poly.type
_entity_poly.pdbx_seq_one_letter_code
_entity_poly.pdbx_strand_id
1 'polypeptide(L)'
;LGVEYARKYREKEDIIHAIQAHHGDVECKTLVACLVQAADAISAARPGARRENLENYIKRLEKLEEITSSYPGVEKSYAIQAGREVRVMVKPEQVSEDEMVILARELAKRIENELEYPGQIKVHVLRETKVVEYAK
;
A
#
# COMPACT_ATOMS: atom_id res chain seq x y z
N LEU A 1 10.15 -22.93 -18.11
CA LEU A 1 10.10 -23.46 -16.73
C LEU A 1 8.66 -23.82 -16.33
N GLY A 2 7.66 -22.89 -16.32
CA GLY A 2 6.27 -23.17 -15.90
C GLY A 2 5.60 -24.28 -16.70
N VAL A 3 5.75 -24.23 -18.03
CA VAL A 3 5.23 -25.25 -18.96
C VAL A 3 5.86 -26.62 -18.72
N GLU A 4 7.14 -26.67 -18.45
CA GLU A 4 7.87 -27.94 -18.19
C GLU A 4 7.37 -28.58 -16.89
N TYR A 5 7.15 -27.79 -15.85
CA TYR A 5 6.56 -28.28 -14.60
C TYR A 5 5.13 -28.77 -14.81
N ALA A 6 4.29 -28.00 -15.51
CA ALA A 6 2.91 -28.38 -15.76
C ALA A 6 2.83 -29.71 -16.56
N ARG A 7 3.68 -29.91 -17.57
CA ARG A 7 3.80 -31.17 -18.29
C ARG A 7 4.32 -32.31 -17.40
N LYS A 8 5.33 -32.07 -16.58
CA LYS A 8 5.87 -33.04 -15.63
C LYS A 8 4.80 -33.58 -14.68
N TYR A 9 3.90 -32.70 -14.21
CA TYR A 9 2.81 -33.07 -13.33
C TYR A 9 1.51 -33.45 -14.07
N ARG A 10 1.57 -33.61 -15.39
CA ARG A 10 0.47 -34.09 -16.25
C ARG A 10 -0.78 -33.20 -16.17
N GLU A 11 -0.57 -31.90 -16.11
CA GLU A 11 -1.68 -30.94 -16.22
C GLU A 11 -2.36 -31.01 -17.59
N LYS A 12 -3.63 -30.59 -17.66
CA LYS A 12 -4.40 -30.58 -18.91
C LYS A 12 -3.79 -29.61 -19.92
N GLU A 13 -3.87 -29.95 -21.22
CA GLU A 13 -3.32 -29.13 -22.30
C GLU A 13 -3.86 -27.70 -22.31
N ASP A 14 -5.13 -27.47 -21.94
CA ASP A 14 -5.71 -26.12 -21.81
C ASP A 14 -5.00 -25.29 -20.74
N ILE A 15 -4.60 -25.91 -19.62
CA ILE A 15 -3.84 -25.25 -18.54
C ILE A 15 -2.42 -24.95 -19.03
N ILE A 16 -1.78 -25.91 -19.67
CA ILE A 16 -0.44 -25.75 -20.24
C ILE A 16 -0.44 -24.61 -21.26
N HIS A 17 -1.45 -24.59 -22.14
CA HIS A 17 -1.60 -23.53 -23.14
C HIS A 17 -1.83 -22.15 -22.48
N ALA A 18 -2.66 -22.07 -21.44
CA ALA A 18 -2.85 -20.83 -20.70
C ALA A 18 -1.53 -20.32 -20.07
N ILE A 19 -0.71 -21.22 -19.50
CA ILE A 19 0.63 -20.88 -18.97
C ILE A 19 1.57 -20.40 -20.09
N GLN A 20 1.46 -20.91 -21.31
CA GLN A 20 2.30 -20.46 -22.44
C GLN A 20 1.87 -19.09 -22.97
N ALA A 21 0.57 -18.85 -23.05
CA ALA A 21 0.00 -17.73 -23.79
C ALA A 21 -0.17 -16.44 -22.94
N HIS A 22 -0.14 -16.51 -21.59
CA HIS A 22 -0.51 -15.38 -20.74
C HIS A 22 0.36 -14.12 -20.90
N HIS A 23 1.62 -14.25 -21.30
CA HIS A 23 2.47 -13.10 -21.60
C HIS A 23 2.43 -12.63 -23.06
N GLY A 24 1.66 -13.30 -23.93
CA GLY A 24 1.52 -12.94 -25.33
C GLY A 24 2.61 -13.48 -26.27
N ASP A 25 3.54 -14.31 -25.75
CA ASP A 25 4.59 -14.95 -26.55
C ASP A 25 4.03 -16.02 -27.51
N VAL A 26 2.87 -16.57 -27.18
CA VAL A 26 2.11 -17.54 -27.97
C VAL A 26 0.67 -17.05 -28.11
N GLU A 27 0.11 -17.20 -29.30
CA GLU A 27 -1.27 -16.85 -29.57
C GLU A 27 -2.27 -17.63 -28.69
N CYS A 28 -3.21 -16.93 -28.02
CA CYS A 28 -4.23 -17.57 -27.21
C CYS A 28 -5.32 -18.21 -28.08
N LYS A 29 -5.30 -19.54 -28.16
CA LYS A 29 -6.23 -20.34 -29.00
C LYS A 29 -7.40 -20.91 -28.22
N THR A 30 -7.38 -20.85 -26.88
CA THR A 30 -8.47 -21.33 -26.05
C THR A 30 -9.08 -20.19 -25.25
N LEU A 31 -10.37 -20.28 -24.93
CA LEU A 31 -11.06 -19.30 -24.11
C LEU A 31 -10.40 -19.10 -22.75
N VAL A 32 -9.92 -20.19 -22.15
CA VAL A 32 -9.20 -20.17 -20.87
C VAL A 32 -7.92 -19.35 -20.98
N ALA A 33 -7.11 -19.56 -22.03
CA ALA A 33 -5.87 -18.81 -22.24
C ALA A 33 -6.15 -17.32 -22.44
N CYS A 34 -7.18 -16.95 -23.22
CA CYS A 34 -7.56 -15.54 -23.41
C CYS A 34 -8.05 -14.89 -22.11
N LEU A 35 -8.84 -15.60 -21.30
CA LEU A 35 -9.30 -15.09 -20.01
C LEU A 35 -8.14 -14.90 -19.01
N VAL A 36 -7.20 -15.84 -18.97
CA VAL A 36 -6.00 -15.72 -18.09
C VAL A 36 -5.12 -14.55 -18.53
N GLN A 37 -4.90 -14.36 -19.83
CA GLN A 37 -4.14 -13.23 -20.35
C GLN A 37 -4.82 -11.88 -20.03
N ALA A 38 -6.14 -11.78 -20.19
CA ALA A 38 -6.89 -10.58 -19.83
C ALA A 38 -6.84 -10.31 -18.32
N ALA A 39 -7.01 -11.34 -17.51
CA ALA A 39 -6.94 -11.22 -16.04
C ALA A 39 -5.55 -10.78 -15.57
N ASP A 40 -4.47 -11.31 -16.16
CA ASP A 40 -3.10 -10.90 -15.86
C ASP A 40 -2.87 -9.44 -16.26
N ALA A 41 -3.29 -9.01 -17.44
CA ALA A 41 -3.21 -7.63 -17.90
C ALA A 41 -3.95 -6.66 -16.96
N ILE A 42 -5.17 -6.98 -16.55
CA ILE A 42 -5.94 -6.19 -15.60
C ILE A 42 -5.26 -6.17 -14.23
N SER A 43 -4.77 -7.32 -13.77
CA SER A 43 -4.03 -7.42 -12.50
C SER A 43 -2.76 -6.57 -12.51
N ALA A 44 -2.01 -6.59 -13.61
CA ALA A 44 -0.79 -5.80 -13.77
C ALA A 44 -1.04 -4.29 -13.91
N ALA A 45 -2.23 -3.89 -14.40
CA ALA A 45 -2.64 -2.50 -14.53
C ALA A 45 -3.13 -1.88 -13.20
N ARG A 46 -3.40 -2.69 -12.17
CA ARG A 46 -3.85 -2.16 -10.87
C ARG A 46 -2.74 -1.31 -10.24
N PRO A 47 -3.11 -0.18 -9.59
CA PRO A 47 -2.16 0.60 -8.80
C PRO A 47 -1.41 -0.29 -7.79
N GLY A 48 -0.08 -0.25 -7.80
CA GLY A 48 0.77 -1.03 -6.91
C GLY A 48 1.01 -2.50 -7.29
N ALA A 49 0.48 -3.00 -8.40
CA ALA A 49 0.72 -4.38 -8.87
C ALA A 49 2.13 -4.57 -9.48
N ARG A 50 2.69 -3.52 -10.10
CA ARG A 50 4.10 -3.49 -10.51
C ARG A 50 4.95 -2.99 -9.33
N ARG A 51 6.17 -3.50 -9.20
CA ARG A 51 7.16 -2.97 -8.25
C ARG A 51 7.20 -1.46 -8.43
N GLU A 52 6.74 -0.76 -7.41
CA GLU A 52 6.84 0.68 -7.35
C GLU A 52 8.30 1.08 -7.59
N ASN A 53 8.52 2.01 -8.50
CA ASN A 53 9.84 2.60 -8.65
C ASN A 53 10.20 3.24 -7.30
N LEU A 54 11.45 3.06 -6.83
CA LEU A 54 11.92 3.59 -5.55
C LEU A 54 11.58 5.07 -5.38
N GLU A 55 11.66 5.84 -6.47
CA GLU A 55 11.29 7.26 -6.48
C GLU A 55 9.81 7.51 -6.16
N ASN A 56 8.89 6.72 -6.72
CA ASN A 56 7.46 6.84 -6.45
C ASN A 56 7.13 6.43 -5.01
N TYR A 57 7.84 5.43 -4.51
CA TYR A 57 7.75 5.00 -3.11
C TYR A 57 8.19 6.13 -2.16
N ILE A 58 9.35 6.76 -2.40
CA ILE A 58 9.85 7.87 -1.59
C ILE A 58 8.87 9.06 -1.64
N LYS A 59 8.44 9.47 -2.83
CA LYS A 59 7.47 10.56 -3.00
C LYS A 59 6.17 10.31 -2.24
N ARG A 60 5.70 9.06 -2.20
CA ARG A 60 4.51 8.69 -1.43
C ARG A 60 4.72 8.83 0.08
N LEU A 61 5.89 8.42 0.61
CA LEU A 61 6.22 8.59 2.01
C LEU A 61 6.30 10.08 2.38
N GLU A 62 7.00 10.88 1.59
CA GLU A 62 7.12 12.32 1.78
C GLU A 62 5.75 13.01 1.76
N LYS A 63 4.89 12.65 0.80
CA LYS A 63 3.54 13.20 0.70
C LYS A 63 2.66 12.80 1.89
N LEU A 64 2.78 11.56 2.38
CA LEU A 64 2.06 11.08 3.55
C LEU A 64 2.47 11.87 4.81
N GLU A 65 3.77 12.11 5.00
CA GLU A 65 4.29 12.90 6.10
C GLU A 65 3.93 14.39 5.97
N GLU A 66 3.94 14.96 4.75
CA GLU A 66 3.49 16.32 4.48
C GLU A 66 2.03 16.53 4.87
N ILE A 67 1.13 15.64 4.42
CA ILE A 67 -0.29 15.69 4.75
C ILE A 67 -0.49 15.69 6.27
N THR A 68 0.16 14.77 6.97
CA THR A 68 -0.02 14.62 8.41
C THR A 68 0.62 15.73 9.22
N SER A 69 1.77 16.24 8.83
CA SER A 69 2.47 17.32 9.51
C SER A 69 1.81 18.69 9.32
N SER A 70 0.94 18.86 8.32
CA SER A 70 0.25 20.13 8.04
C SER A 70 -0.85 20.47 9.03
N TYR A 71 -1.27 19.52 9.88
CA TYR A 71 -2.35 19.75 10.84
C TYR A 71 -1.86 20.46 12.11
N PRO A 72 -2.64 21.44 12.61
CA PRO A 72 -2.34 22.11 13.88
C PRO A 72 -2.30 21.11 15.04
N GLY A 73 -1.35 21.29 15.96
CA GLY A 73 -1.18 20.41 17.11
C GLY A 73 -0.40 19.11 16.84
N VAL A 74 -0.05 18.81 15.58
CA VAL A 74 0.87 17.73 15.27
C VAL A 74 2.31 18.18 15.59
N GLU A 75 3.01 17.39 16.39
CA GLU A 75 4.41 17.62 16.73
C GLU A 75 5.33 16.97 15.70
N LYS A 76 5.06 15.70 15.39
CA LYS A 76 5.85 14.89 14.46
C LYS A 76 4.97 13.84 13.80
N SER A 77 5.31 13.46 12.58
CA SER A 77 4.73 12.31 11.90
C SER A 77 5.78 11.44 11.25
N TYR A 78 5.51 10.15 11.18
CA TYR A 78 6.41 9.16 10.60
C TYR A 78 5.64 8.15 9.78
N ALA A 79 5.99 8.01 8.51
CA ALA A 79 5.54 6.90 7.69
C ALA A 79 6.37 5.66 8.00
N ILE A 80 5.72 4.57 8.42
CA ILE A 80 6.36 3.30 8.78
C ILE A 80 5.74 2.14 8.02
N GLN A 81 6.29 0.93 8.18
CA GLN A 81 5.83 -0.29 7.51
C GLN A 81 5.69 -0.10 5.98
N ALA A 82 6.72 0.48 5.37
CA ALA A 82 6.71 0.77 3.93
C ALA A 82 5.55 1.69 3.48
N GLY A 83 5.14 2.66 4.32
CA GLY A 83 4.04 3.58 4.04
C GLY A 83 2.64 3.00 4.25
N ARG A 84 2.53 1.84 4.92
CA ARG A 84 1.24 1.24 5.29
C ARG A 84 0.71 1.70 6.63
N GLU A 85 1.52 2.39 7.41
CA GLU A 85 1.13 3.02 8.66
C GLU A 85 1.75 4.42 8.74
N VAL A 86 1.00 5.41 9.18
CA VAL A 86 1.52 6.71 9.60
C VAL A 86 1.27 6.89 11.09
N ARG A 87 2.33 7.22 11.82
CA ARG A 87 2.26 7.59 13.23
C ARG A 87 2.32 9.09 13.36
N VAL A 88 1.29 9.66 13.96
CA VAL A 88 1.13 11.10 14.16
C VAL A 88 1.19 11.38 15.65
N MET A 89 2.24 12.04 16.09
CA MET A 89 2.41 12.46 17.48
C MET A 89 1.84 13.85 17.64
N VAL A 90 0.91 14.00 18.57
CA VAL A 90 0.26 15.30 18.87
C VAL A 90 0.77 15.87 20.18
N LYS A 91 0.77 17.21 20.27
CA LYS A 91 1.11 17.94 21.49
C LYS A 91 -0.03 17.82 22.50
N PRO A 92 0.22 17.28 23.71
CA PRO A 92 -0.81 17.08 24.73
C PRO A 92 -1.54 18.36 25.15
N GLU A 93 -0.85 19.50 25.04
CA GLU A 93 -1.38 20.81 25.42
C GLU A 93 -2.34 21.40 24.38
N GLN A 94 -2.30 20.91 23.14
CA GLN A 94 -3.04 21.45 22.00
C GLN A 94 -4.13 20.53 21.47
N VAL A 95 -4.05 19.22 21.77
CA VAL A 95 -4.98 18.23 21.25
C VAL A 95 -5.48 17.35 22.40
N SER A 96 -6.77 17.41 22.66
CA SER A 96 -7.47 16.58 23.64
C SER A 96 -7.72 15.16 23.09
N GLU A 97 -8.16 14.22 23.93
CA GLU A 97 -8.47 12.86 23.53
C GLU A 97 -9.63 12.80 22.52
N ASP A 98 -10.65 13.61 22.69
CA ASP A 98 -11.78 13.70 21.76
C ASP A 98 -11.36 14.26 20.41
N GLU A 99 -10.49 15.26 20.39
CA GLU A 99 -9.93 15.85 19.17
C GLU A 99 -9.03 14.88 18.41
N MET A 100 -8.34 13.95 19.09
CA MET A 100 -7.56 12.90 18.41
C MET A 100 -8.42 12.00 17.53
N VAL A 101 -9.65 11.70 17.94
CA VAL A 101 -10.58 10.88 17.15
C VAL A 101 -11.01 11.61 15.89
N ILE A 102 -11.28 12.91 16.01
CA ILE A 102 -11.65 13.77 14.88
C ILE A 102 -10.46 13.88 13.92
N LEU A 103 -9.28 14.20 14.46
CA LEU A 103 -8.03 14.31 13.69
C LEU A 103 -7.72 13.03 12.91
N ALA A 104 -7.84 11.86 13.54
CA ALA A 104 -7.60 10.59 12.88
C ALA A 104 -8.53 10.37 11.67
N ARG A 105 -9.81 10.74 11.80
CA ARG A 105 -10.80 10.64 10.72
C ARG A 105 -10.52 11.64 9.58
N GLU A 106 -10.17 12.86 9.91
CA GLU A 106 -9.83 13.89 8.93
C GLU A 106 -8.57 13.53 8.16
N LEU A 107 -7.53 13.07 8.86
CA LEU A 107 -6.30 12.59 8.24
C LEU A 107 -6.56 11.41 7.30
N ALA A 108 -7.33 10.41 7.74
CA ALA A 108 -7.67 9.26 6.91
C ALA A 108 -8.40 9.69 5.63
N LYS A 109 -9.40 10.55 5.76
CA LYS A 109 -10.16 11.08 4.62
C LYS A 109 -9.30 11.91 3.66
N ARG A 110 -8.38 12.70 4.20
CA ARG A 110 -7.49 13.50 3.37
C ARG A 110 -6.47 12.64 2.64
N ILE A 111 -5.91 11.63 3.30
CA ILE A 111 -5.02 10.63 2.68
C ILE A 111 -5.75 9.90 1.55
N GLU A 112 -7.00 9.47 1.75
CA GLU A 112 -7.81 8.81 0.72
C GLU A 112 -8.03 9.70 -0.51
N ASN A 113 -8.20 11.00 -0.33
CA ASN A 113 -8.46 11.94 -1.41
C ASN A 113 -7.20 12.42 -2.16
N GLU A 114 -6.06 12.52 -1.48
CA GLU A 114 -4.84 13.14 -2.01
C GLU A 114 -3.76 12.13 -2.41
N LEU A 115 -3.91 10.86 -2.03
CA LEU A 115 -2.85 9.87 -2.18
C LEU A 115 -3.35 8.57 -2.81
N GLU A 116 -2.75 8.19 -3.93
CA GLU A 116 -2.98 6.88 -4.53
C GLU A 116 -2.05 5.84 -3.88
N TYR A 117 -2.63 4.80 -3.28
CA TYR A 117 -1.87 3.74 -2.60
C TYR A 117 -2.52 2.37 -2.77
N PRO A 118 -1.72 1.30 -2.80
CA PRO A 118 -2.25 -0.05 -2.90
C PRO A 118 -2.64 -0.57 -1.50
N GLY A 119 -3.92 -0.76 -1.26
CA GLY A 119 -4.44 -1.36 -0.03
C GLY A 119 -4.95 -0.33 0.98
N GLN A 120 -4.59 -0.49 2.26
CA GLN A 120 -5.02 0.40 3.35
C GLN A 120 -3.81 1.04 4.02
N ILE A 121 -3.96 2.30 4.44
CA ILE A 121 -3.00 3.01 5.29
C ILE A 121 -3.61 3.14 6.67
N LYS A 122 -2.90 2.64 7.69
CA LYS A 122 -3.29 2.81 9.09
C LYS A 122 -2.85 4.19 9.59
N VAL A 123 -3.79 5.01 10.01
CA VAL A 123 -3.51 6.28 10.68
C VAL A 123 -3.53 6.05 12.19
N HIS A 124 -2.37 6.27 12.83
CA HIS A 124 -2.19 6.05 14.26
C HIS A 124 -1.83 7.37 14.94
N VAL A 125 -2.80 8.01 15.59
CA VAL A 125 -2.60 9.24 16.35
C VAL A 125 -2.19 8.88 17.78
N LEU A 126 -1.10 9.47 18.25
CA LEU A 126 -0.48 9.21 19.55
C LEU A 126 -0.34 10.52 20.33
N ARG A 127 -0.76 10.48 21.59
CA ARG A 127 -0.53 11.53 22.57
C ARG A 127 0.36 10.97 23.68
N GLU A 128 1.52 11.59 23.91
CA GLU A 128 2.48 11.10 24.87
C GLU A 128 2.81 12.15 25.93
N THR A 129 2.72 11.77 27.20
CA THR A 129 3.18 12.58 28.33
C THR A 129 4.39 11.88 28.94
N LYS A 130 5.52 12.59 29.05
CA LYS A 130 6.78 12.05 29.61
C LYS A 130 7.12 12.76 30.91
N VAL A 131 7.48 11.97 31.91
CA VAL A 131 8.11 12.44 33.13
C VAL A 131 9.48 11.80 33.23
N VAL A 132 10.54 12.59 33.44
CA VAL A 132 11.90 12.08 33.57
C VAL A 132 12.45 12.51 34.93
N GLU A 133 12.98 11.55 35.70
CA GLU A 133 13.65 11.78 36.97
C GLU A 133 14.99 11.04 36.96
N TYR A 134 16.00 11.63 37.58
CA TYR A 134 17.33 11.05 37.66
C TYR A 134 17.62 10.55 39.08
N ALA A 135 17.83 9.24 39.23
CA ALA A 135 18.42 8.69 40.47
C ALA A 135 19.92 9.04 40.54
N LYS A 136 20.38 9.51 41.70
CA LYS A 136 21.78 9.80 42.01
C LYS A 136 22.36 8.69 42.84
#